data_ef56317c0fd9c77b7f9ea8bd18d7946e
#
_entry.id   ef56317c0fd9c77b7f9ea8bd18d7946e
#
_cell.length_a   1.000
_cell.length_b   1.000
_cell.length_c   1.000
_cell.angle_alpha   90.00
_cell.angle_beta   90.00
_cell.angle_gamma   90.00
#
_symmetry.space_group_name_H-M   'P 1'
#
loop_
_entity.id
_entity.type
_entity.pdbx_description
1 polymer ?
#
loop_
_entity_poly.entity_id
_entity_poly.type
_entity_poly.pdbx_seq_one_letter_code
_entity_poly.pdbx_strand_id
1 'polypeptide(L)'
;SLRLRRRTIEDQILVEVNGLAIQATNADRLVALAADETALADRMAEAERRRFQLGASDFIVVNLREESAADARLRELDAEYRRSAARAELVAATADREQLGL
;
A
#
# COMPACT_ATOMS: atom_id res chain seq x y z
N SER A 1 33.50 -14.18 -21.86
CA SER A 1 33.92 -12.92 -22.47
C SER A 1 33.35 -11.71 -21.72
N LEU A 2 33.95 -10.57 -21.91
CA LEU A 2 33.49 -9.32 -21.29
C LEU A 2 32.10 -8.90 -21.79
N ARG A 3 31.80 -9.18 -23.06
CA ARG A 3 30.48 -8.89 -23.64
C ARG A 3 29.39 -9.72 -23.00
N LEU A 4 29.63 -11.01 -22.75
CA LEU A 4 28.67 -11.89 -22.12
C LEU A 4 28.41 -11.50 -20.66
N ARG A 5 29.45 -11.13 -19.92
CA ARG A 5 29.31 -10.65 -18.53
C ARG A 5 28.52 -9.37 -18.47
N ARG A 6 28.79 -8.42 -19.34
CA ARG A 6 28.06 -7.15 -19.41
C ARG A 6 26.58 -7.39 -19.71
N ARG A 7 26.28 -8.25 -20.68
CA ARG A 7 24.91 -8.60 -21.05
C ARG A 7 24.14 -9.28 -19.90
N THR A 8 24.81 -10.16 -19.16
CA THR A 8 24.23 -10.81 -17.99
C THR A 8 23.90 -9.79 -16.91
N ILE A 9 24.78 -8.82 -16.64
CA ILE A 9 24.56 -7.75 -15.68
C ILE A 9 23.38 -6.86 -16.12
N GLU A 10 23.34 -6.49 -17.40
CA GLU A 10 22.25 -5.70 -17.98
C GLU A 10 20.91 -6.41 -17.79
N ASP A 11 20.84 -7.71 -18.09
CA ASP A 11 19.62 -8.51 -17.96
C ASP A 11 19.18 -8.61 -16.49
N GLN A 12 20.11 -8.79 -15.57
CA GLN A 12 19.82 -8.84 -14.13
C GLN A 12 19.24 -7.51 -13.63
N ILE A 13 19.80 -6.39 -14.06
CA ILE A 13 19.33 -5.05 -13.68
C ILE A 13 17.93 -4.80 -14.23
N LEU A 14 17.66 -5.19 -15.48
CA LEU A 14 16.33 -5.06 -16.07
C LEU A 14 15.29 -5.90 -15.34
N VAL A 15 15.62 -7.13 -14.97
CA VAL A 15 14.73 -7.98 -14.18
C VAL A 15 14.45 -7.37 -12.82
N GLU A 16 15.47 -6.83 -12.15
CA GLU A 16 15.31 -6.16 -10.86
C GLU A 16 14.40 -4.94 -10.96
N VAL A 17 14.63 -4.05 -11.92
CA VAL A 17 13.81 -2.84 -12.14
C VAL A 17 12.37 -3.24 -12.46
N ASN A 18 12.15 -4.23 -13.31
CA ASN A 18 10.81 -4.70 -13.65
C ASN A 18 10.10 -5.28 -12.42
N GLY A 19 10.80 -6.05 -11.59
CA GLY A 19 10.25 -6.59 -10.35
C GLY A 19 9.84 -5.51 -9.37
N LEU A 20 10.68 -4.48 -9.21
CA LEU A 20 10.37 -3.33 -8.34
C LEU A 20 9.22 -2.48 -8.90
N ALA A 21 9.10 -2.35 -10.21
CA ALA A 21 7.97 -1.67 -10.84
C ALA A 21 6.65 -2.40 -10.57
N ILE A 22 6.65 -3.72 -10.63
CA ILE A 22 5.49 -4.55 -10.28
C ILE A 22 5.13 -4.38 -8.80
N GLN A 23 6.11 -4.40 -7.91
CA GLN A 23 5.90 -4.17 -6.48
C GLN A 23 5.30 -2.79 -6.22
N ALA A 24 5.78 -1.74 -6.89
CA ALA A 24 5.26 -0.38 -6.75
C ALA A 24 3.80 -0.30 -7.22
N THR A 25 3.47 -0.93 -8.35
CA THR A 25 2.09 -1.00 -8.86
C THR A 25 1.17 -1.74 -7.90
N ASN A 26 1.63 -2.86 -7.32
CA ASN A 26 0.85 -3.61 -6.34
C ASN A 26 0.67 -2.82 -5.05
N ALA A 27 1.69 -2.08 -4.62
CA ALA A 27 1.60 -1.21 -3.45
C ALA A 27 0.56 -0.10 -3.66
N ASP A 28 0.49 0.50 -4.84
CA ASP A 28 -0.54 1.49 -5.20
C ASP A 28 -1.95 0.90 -5.10
N ARG A 29 -2.15 -0.32 -5.57
CA ARG A 29 -3.44 -1.03 -5.49
C ARG A 29 -3.83 -1.31 -4.04
N LEU A 30 -2.88 -1.71 -3.22
CA LEU A 30 -3.13 -1.98 -1.80
C LEU A 30 -3.51 -0.72 -1.04
N VAL A 31 -2.90 0.43 -1.36
CA VAL A 31 -3.30 1.72 -0.77
C VAL A 31 -4.74 2.07 -1.17
N ALA A 32 -5.10 1.92 -2.43
CA ALA A 32 -6.46 2.19 -2.89
C ALA A 32 -7.49 1.29 -2.20
N LEU A 33 -7.19 0.00 -2.07
CA LEU A 33 -8.06 -0.96 -1.38
C LEU A 33 -8.19 -0.61 0.11
N ALA A 34 -7.08 -0.28 0.78
CA ALA A 34 -7.08 0.08 2.19
C ALA A 34 -7.87 1.38 2.43
N ALA A 35 -7.77 2.37 1.53
CA ALA A 35 -8.55 3.59 1.60
C ALA A 35 -10.05 3.31 1.48
N ASP A 36 -10.46 2.41 0.59
CA ASP A 36 -11.86 2.00 0.44
C ASP A 36 -12.37 1.29 1.71
N GLU A 37 -11.54 0.42 2.30
CA GLU A 37 -11.87 -0.27 3.56
C GLU A 37 -12.06 0.73 4.70
N THR A 38 -11.17 1.72 4.81
CA THR A 38 -11.29 2.77 5.83
C THR A 38 -12.57 3.58 5.64
N ALA A 39 -12.88 3.99 4.42
CA ALA A 39 -14.10 4.74 4.12
C ALA A 39 -15.36 3.95 4.48
N LEU A 40 -15.38 2.66 4.19
CA LEU A 40 -16.49 1.78 4.53
C LEU A 40 -16.62 1.62 6.05
N ALA A 41 -15.51 1.37 6.75
CA ALA A 41 -15.51 1.20 8.21
C ALA A 41 -15.97 2.47 8.92
N ASP A 42 -15.55 3.63 8.45
CA ASP A 42 -16.00 4.92 8.99
C ASP A 42 -17.51 5.12 8.82
N ARG A 43 -18.05 4.78 7.64
CA ARG A 43 -19.50 4.87 7.40
C ARG A 43 -20.29 3.91 8.26
N MET A 44 -19.77 2.72 8.49
CA MET A 44 -20.41 1.74 9.36
C MET A 44 -20.42 2.21 10.82
N ALA A 45 -19.31 2.78 11.29
CA ALA A 45 -19.22 3.35 12.64
C ALA A 45 -20.19 4.52 12.83
N GLU A 46 -20.27 5.41 11.87
CA GLU A 46 -21.19 6.54 11.91
C GLU A 46 -22.64 6.09 11.89
N ALA A 47 -22.99 5.14 11.05
CA ALA A 47 -24.34 4.58 11.00
C ALA A 47 -24.72 3.95 12.34
N GLU A 48 -23.80 3.25 13.00
CA GLU A 48 -24.04 2.65 14.30
C GLU A 48 -24.20 3.69 15.41
N ARG A 49 -23.45 4.77 15.37
CA ARG A 49 -23.63 5.90 16.30
C ARG A 49 -25.02 6.52 16.18
N ARG A 50 -25.52 6.68 14.94
CA ARG A 50 -26.90 7.17 14.71
C ARG A 50 -27.94 6.23 15.27
N ARG A 51 -27.78 4.93 15.06
CA ARG A 51 -28.67 3.92 15.63
C ARG A 51 -28.67 3.97 17.14
N PHE A 52 -27.52 4.14 17.76
CA PHE A 52 -27.39 4.29 19.20
C PHE A 52 -28.14 5.53 19.71
N GLN A 53 -28.00 6.66 19.03
CA GLN A 53 -28.70 7.89 19.37
C GLN A 53 -30.22 7.73 19.29
N LEU A 54 -30.70 6.86 18.41
CA LEU A 54 -32.12 6.55 18.23
C LEU A 54 -32.62 5.45 19.17
N GLY A 55 -31.76 4.92 20.03
CA GLY A 55 -32.10 3.84 20.93
C GLY A 55 -32.15 2.44 20.29
N ALA A 56 -31.64 2.30 19.03
CA ALA A 56 -31.70 1.06 18.26
C ALA A 56 -30.39 0.29 18.26
N SER A 57 -29.40 0.70 19.03
CA SER A 57 -28.10 0.03 19.14
C SER A 57 -27.57 0.08 20.57
N ASP A 58 -26.46 -0.58 20.79
CA ASP A 58 -25.79 -0.80 22.07
C ASP A 58 -24.42 -0.10 22.02
N PHE A 59 -24.00 0.47 23.14
CA PHE A 59 -22.68 1.11 23.28
C PHE A 59 -21.53 0.16 22.93
N ILE A 60 -21.66 -1.13 23.26
CA ILE A 60 -20.64 -2.15 22.90
C ILE A 60 -20.51 -2.29 21.39
N VAL A 61 -21.61 -2.28 20.66
CA VAL A 61 -21.60 -2.37 19.19
C VAL A 61 -20.98 -1.12 18.56
N VAL A 62 -21.29 0.06 19.10
CA VAL A 62 -20.68 1.32 18.68
C VAL A 62 -19.15 1.24 18.84
N ASN A 63 -18.68 0.79 20.01
CA ASN A 63 -17.24 0.64 20.27
C ASN A 63 -16.58 -0.33 19.31
N LEU A 64 -17.21 -1.47 19.02
CA LEU A 64 -16.68 -2.44 18.06
C LEU A 64 -16.55 -1.85 16.66
N ARG A 65 -17.51 -1.04 16.23
CA ARG A 65 -17.45 -0.37 14.92
C ARG A 65 -16.36 0.70 14.87
N GLU A 66 -16.19 1.45 15.95
CA GLU A 66 -15.14 2.47 16.05
C GLU A 66 -13.75 1.83 16.09
N GLU A 67 -13.61 0.73 16.82
CA GLU A 67 -12.37 -0.04 16.86
C GLU A 67 -12.01 -0.60 15.47
N SER A 68 -13.00 -1.15 14.76
CA SER A 68 -12.80 -1.63 13.39
C SER A 68 -12.38 -0.51 12.44
N ALA A 69 -12.96 0.69 12.59
CA ALA A 69 -12.57 1.86 11.80
C ALA A 69 -11.14 2.30 12.10
N ALA A 70 -10.73 2.30 13.37
CA ALA A 70 -9.36 2.62 13.76
C ALA A 70 -8.36 1.60 13.20
N ASP A 71 -8.68 0.31 13.25
CA ASP A 71 -7.86 -0.77 12.69
C ASP A 71 -7.71 -0.63 11.17
N ALA A 72 -8.80 -0.29 10.47
CA ALA A 72 -8.75 -0.05 9.03
C ALA A 72 -7.84 1.13 8.70
N ARG A 73 -7.89 2.19 9.50
CA ARG A 73 -7.02 3.37 9.33
C ARG A 73 -5.55 3.01 9.52
N LEU A 74 -5.23 2.18 10.51
CA LEU A 74 -3.85 1.72 10.73
C LEU A 74 -3.35 0.90 9.55
N ARG A 75 -4.19 0.03 8.98
CA ARG A 75 -3.83 -0.74 7.77
C ARG A 75 -3.62 0.17 6.57
N GLU A 76 -4.40 1.22 6.43
CA GLU A 76 -4.22 2.22 5.37
C GLU A 76 -2.89 2.94 5.51
N LEU A 77 -2.52 3.38 6.71
CA LEU A 77 -1.24 4.02 6.98
C LEU A 77 -0.06 3.07 6.70
N ASP A 78 -0.18 1.81 7.08
CA ASP A 78 0.83 0.79 6.76
C ASP A 78 0.98 0.60 5.24
N ALA A 79 -0.13 0.55 4.51
CA ALA A 79 -0.11 0.43 3.05
C ALA A 79 0.55 1.66 2.40
N GLU A 80 0.26 2.86 2.89
CA GLU A 80 0.90 4.10 2.41
C GLU A 80 2.41 4.10 2.65
N TYR A 81 2.84 3.62 3.81
CA TYR A 81 4.26 3.46 4.12
C TYR A 81 4.95 2.49 3.16
N ARG A 82 4.34 1.32 2.95
CA ARG A 82 4.87 0.31 2.02
C ARG A 82 4.94 0.82 0.59
N ARG A 83 3.96 1.60 0.16
CA ARG A 83 3.98 2.25 -1.16
C ARG A 83 5.16 3.21 -1.27
N SER A 84 5.38 4.05 -0.26
CA SER A 84 6.50 4.98 -0.25
C SER A 84 7.84 4.25 -0.31
N ALA A 85 7.98 3.15 0.44
CA ALA A 85 9.19 2.31 0.43
C ALA A 85 9.40 1.66 -0.95
N ALA A 86 8.35 1.11 -1.55
CA ALA A 86 8.44 0.47 -2.87
C ALA A 86 8.83 1.46 -3.97
N ARG A 87 8.27 2.67 -3.92
CA ARG A 87 8.63 3.74 -4.86
C ARG A 87 10.07 4.19 -4.68
N ALA A 88 10.54 4.32 -3.44
CA ALA A 88 11.93 4.70 -3.15
C ALA A 88 12.91 3.66 -3.68
N GLU A 89 12.62 2.36 -3.50
CA GLU A 89 13.43 1.29 -4.04
C GLU A 89 13.48 1.32 -5.57
N LEU A 90 12.34 1.57 -6.22
CA LEU A 90 12.26 1.68 -7.68
C LEU A 90 13.07 2.86 -8.18
N VAL A 91 12.95 4.02 -7.54
CA VAL A 91 13.72 5.22 -7.91
C VAL A 91 15.23 4.97 -7.77
N ALA A 92 15.65 4.34 -6.66
CA ALA A 92 17.07 4.02 -6.44
C ALA A 92 17.61 3.05 -7.50
N ALA A 93 16.85 2.01 -7.83
CA ALA A 93 17.26 1.04 -8.87
C ALA A 93 17.32 1.68 -10.26
N THR A 94 16.39 2.58 -10.57
CA THR A 94 16.37 3.32 -11.83
C THR A 94 17.58 4.27 -11.93
N ALA A 95 17.95 4.95 -10.84
CA ALA A 95 19.12 5.80 -10.78
C ALA A 95 20.41 4.99 -11.00
N ASP A 96 20.53 3.83 -10.38
CA ASP A 96 21.68 2.93 -10.58
C ASP A 96 21.78 2.47 -12.03
N ARG A 97 20.64 2.15 -12.65
CA ARG A 97 20.58 1.80 -14.07
C ARG A 97 21.10 2.95 -14.94
N GLU A 98 20.69 4.17 -14.68
CA GLU A 98 21.14 5.35 -15.42
C GLU A 98 22.64 5.58 -15.28
N GLN A 99 23.20 5.40 -14.08
CA GLN A 99 24.63 5.51 -13.82
C GLN A 99 25.45 4.51 -14.63
N LEU A 100 24.89 3.32 -14.86
CA LEU A 100 25.54 2.27 -15.66
C LEU A 100 25.34 2.46 -17.16
N GLY A 101 24.57 3.46 -17.59
CA GLY A 101 24.31 3.75 -19.00
C GLY A 101 23.34 2.77 -19.65
N LEU A 102 22.47 2.18 -18.87
CA LEU A 102 21.50 1.19 -19.35
C LEU A 102 20.10 1.76 -19.61
#